data_5f29ca0521254e8ae5762bd8899eb0b8
#
_entry.id   5f29ca0521254e8ae5762bd8899eb0b8
#
_cell.length_a   1.000
_cell.length_b   1.000
_cell.length_c   1.000
_cell.angle_alpha   90.00
_cell.angle_beta   90.00
_cell.angle_gamma   90.00
#
_symmetry.space_group_name_H-M   'P 1'
#
loop_
_entity.id
_entity.type
_entity.pdbx_description
1 polymer ?
#
loop_
_entity_poly.entity_id
_entity_poly.type
_entity_poly.pdbx_seq_one_letter_code
_entity_poly.pdbx_strand_id
1 'polypeptide(L)'
;MREPGPGPRLVHVNATATGGGVAELLHGLVPAQLASGVDAGWAVIAGDDSFFAFTKSLHHLLHDRGAPRISAADLDHYRAVLAPQAAWLAARVGPGDTVVLHDPQVLGLAPALSAAGARVVWHCHIGTDAPGAAGPEVVWRAFAAELSTVDVVVTALAAYAPPGRPVAVCAPAFDPKAAKNRPMSAAEANGLLAEAGLTAEGASELAVAEQDGPMPAGARMVLQVSRWDPLKDMPGVLRLLPGLPGDVHLVLAGNDPEEIPDDPEGLAVLAEVRRLRAELPASLRRRVHLVRTSQRDPERAALLINALQRRADVVVQKSLAEGFGLTVTEAMAKGRPVVAGRVGGLCAQIEHGRTGLLVDPADTAAVADAVNGLLSCLRERERIGAAAAEAAAATYPMDRLVADYRAVAARIPEGAAR
;
A
#
# COMPACT_ATOMS: atom_id res chain seq x y z
N MET A 1 25.70 2.47 -3.60
CA MET A 1 25.64 2.09 -5.03
C MET A 1 26.94 1.34 -5.38
N ARG A 2 26.85 0.19 -6.05
CA ARG A 2 28.02 -0.51 -6.64
C ARG A 2 28.63 0.37 -7.73
N GLU A 3 29.92 0.16 -8.03
CA GLU A 3 30.54 0.74 -9.24
C GLU A 3 29.74 0.32 -10.49
N PRO A 4 29.60 1.21 -11.50
CA PRO A 4 28.80 0.93 -12.68
C PRO A 4 29.37 -0.29 -13.44
N GLY A 5 28.51 -1.30 -13.63
CA GLY A 5 28.78 -2.40 -14.56
C GLY A 5 28.71 -1.93 -16.02
N PRO A 6 29.18 -2.75 -16.99
CA PRO A 6 29.29 -2.35 -18.40
C PRO A 6 27.96 -2.30 -19.17
N GLY A 7 26.80 -2.47 -18.53
CA GLY A 7 25.47 -2.52 -19.16
C GLY A 7 24.49 -1.48 -18.67
N PRO A 8 23.33 -1.35 -19.36
CA PRO A 8 22.26 -0.44 -18.92
C PRO A 8 21.73 -0.83 -17.54
N ARG A 9 21.59 0.16 -16.65
CA ARG A 9 21.10 -0.03 -15.30
C ARG A 9 19.64 0.37 -15.18
N LEU A 10 18.93 -0.24 -14.22
CA LEU A 10 17.61 0.15 -13.81
C LEU A 10 17.67 0.64 -12.37
N VAL A 11 17.50 1.96 -12.17
CA VAL A 11 17.66 2.61 -10.86
C VAL A 11 16.31 3.07 -10.35
N HIS A 12 15.85 2.50 -9.22
CA HIS A 12 14.66 2.97 -8.53
C HIS A 12 15.00 4.11 -7.58
N VAL A 13 14.14 5.12 -7.52
CA VAL A 13 14.27 6.25 -6.60
C VAL A 13 12.94 6.48 -5.89
N ASN A 14 12.96 6.53 -4.56
CA ASN A 14 11.79 6.86 -3.74
C ASN A 14 12.15 7.71 -2.52
N ALA A 15 11.15 8.04 -1.70
CA ALA A 15 11.30 8.97 -0.59
C ALA A 15 11.73 8.34 0.75
N THR A 16 11.64 7.01 0.92
CA THR A 16 11.96 6.34 2.19
C THR A 16 12.50 4.93 1.97
N ALA A 17 13.45 4.52 2.80
CA ALA A 17 13.98 3.15 2.80
C ALA A 17 13.10 2.16 3.54
N THR A 18 12.28 2.64 4.47
CA THR A 18 11.43 1.83 5.35
C THR A 18 10.06 2.47 5.52
N GLY A 19 9.06 1.68 5.82
CA GLY A 19 7.69 2.15 5.99
C GLY A 19 7.01 2.51 4.66
N GLY A 20 5.80 2.07 4.48
CA GLY A 20 5.00 2.31 3.27
C GLY A 20 5.18 1.26 2.17
N GLY A 21 4.15 1.15 1.31
CA GLY A 21 4.04 0.09 0.31
C GLY A 21 5.12 0.11 -0.76
N VAL A 22 5.65 1.30 -1.12
CA VAL A 22 6.70 1.41 -2.15
C VAL A 22 8.04 0.87 -1.64
N ALA A 23 8.42 1.21 -0.41
CA ALA A 23 9.65 0.67 0.19
C ALA A 23 9.55 -0.87 0.33
N GLU A 24 8.42 -1.39 0.81
CA GLU A 24 8.17 -2.84 0.90
C GLU A 24 8.28 -3.50 -0.49
N LEU A 25 7.69 -2.90 -1.51
CA LEU A 25 7.78 -3.40 -2.89
C LEU A 25 9.23 -3.45 -3.38
N LEU A 26 10.01 -2.40 -3.14
CA LEU A 26 11.40 -2.29 -3.60
C LEU A 26 12.34 -3.25 -2.87
N HIS A 27 12.09 -3.56 -1.59
CA HIS A 27 12.81 -4.60 -0.86
C HIS A 27 12.69 -6.00 -1.51
N GLY A 28 11.56 -6.31 -2.14
CA GLY A 28 11.39 -7.54 -2.90
C GLY A 28 11.84 -7.42 -4.37
N LEU A 29 11.47 -6.32 -5.01
CA LEU A 29 11.68 -6.12 -6.45
C LEU A 29 13.16 -6.01 -6.84
N VAL A 30 13.94 -5.18 -6.14
CA VAL A 30 15.36 -4.96 -6.51
C VAL A 30 16.18 -6.25 -6.40
N PRO A 31 16.09 -7.05 -5.32
CA PRO A 31 16.73 -8.37 -5.29
C PRO A 31 16.24 -9.33 -6.39
N ALA A 32 14.93 -9.32 -6.71
CA ALA A 32 14.38 -10.16 -7.78
C ALA A 32 14.93 -9.76 -9.17
N GLN A 33 15.06 -8.46 -9.43
CA GLN A 33 15.68 -7.92 -10.64
C GLN A 33 17.14 -8.36 -10.76
N LEU A 34 17.94 -8.20 -9.70
CA LEU A 34 19.35 -8.63 -9.64
C LEU A 34 19.47 -10.14 -9.87
N ALA A 35 18.62 -10.95 -9.23
CA ALA A 35 18.59 -12.39 -9.41
C ALA A 35 18.24 -12.81 -10.84
N SER A 36 17.47 -11.98 -11.56
CA SER A 36 17.08 -12.21 -12.95
C SER A 36 18.10 -11.64 -13.97
N GLY A 37 19.24 -11.13 -13.51
CA GLY A 37 20.31 -10.58 -14.37
C GLY A 37 20.07 -9.13 -14.82
N VAL A 38 19.15 -8.39 -14.18
CA VAL A 38 19.04 -6.94 -14.36
C VAL A 38 20.03 -6.25 -13.44
N ASP A 39 20.87 -5.35 -13.96
CA ASP A 39 21.68 -4.48 -13.11
C ASP A 39 20.78 -3.42 -12.48
N ALA A 40 20.27 -3.73 -11.28
CA ALA A 40 19.29 -2.91 -10.58
C ALA A 40 19.90 -2.22 -9.36
N GLY A 41 19.48 -0.98 -9.11
CA GLY A 41 19.86 -0.18 -7.96
C GLY A 41 18.66 0.52 -7.31
N TRP A 42 18.87 0.97 -6.07
CA TRP A 42 17.88 1.72 -5.34
C TRP A 42 18.54 2.91 -4.63
N ALA A 43 17.97 4.10 -4.82
CA ALA A 43 18.34 5.32 -4.14
C ALA A 43 17.14 5.90 -3.37
N VAL A 44 17.42 6.49 -2.22
CA VAL A 44 16.43 7.15 -1.37
C VAL A 44 16.81 8.61 -1.24
N ILE A 45 15.84 9.51 -1.43
CA ILE A 45 16.07 10.95 -1.24
C ILE A 45 16.03 11.32 0.24
N ALA A 46 16.52 12.53 0.54
CA ALA A 46 16.34 13.21 1.81
C ALA A 46 15.41 14.43 1.62
N GLY A 47 14.68 14.79 2.65
CA GLY A 47 13.83 15.97 2.70
C GLY A 47 13.71 16.48 4.13
N ASP A 48 13.28 17.73 4.28
CA ASP A 48 12.88 18.31 5.55
C ASP A 48 11.36 18.11 5.81
N ASP A 49 10.91 18.50 7.00
CA ASP A 49 9.50 18.34 7.40
C ASP A 49 8.54 19.08 6.47
N SER A 50 8.92 20.28 6.00
CA SER A 50 8.11 21.08 5.06
C SER A 50 7.97 20.39 3.71
N PHE A 51 9.07 19.79 3.22
CA PHE A 51 9.06 18.98 2.00
C PHE A 51 8.12 17.77 2.14
N PHE A 52 8.21 17.02 3.23
CA PHE A 52 7.36 15.85 3.44
C PHE A 52 5.90 16.23 3.69
N ALA A 53 5.61 17.33 4.40
CA ALA A 53 4.26 17.85 4.55
C ALA A 53 3.65 18.25 3.19
N PHE A 54 4.40 18.94 2.34
CA PHE A 54 3.96 19.26 0.99
C PHE A 54 3.71 18.01 0.14
N THR A 55 4.63 17.06 0.12
CA THR A 55 4.47 15.85 -0.69
C THR A 55 3.34 14.95 -0.19
N LYS A 56 3.03 14.98 1.12
CA LYS A 56 1.83 14.35 1.69
C LYS A 56 0.55 15.03 1.17
N SER A 57 0.56 16.37 1.01
CA SER A 57 -0.57 17.08 0.39
C SER A 57 -0.77 16.68 -1.08
N LEU A 58 0.31 16.45 -1.84
CA LEU A 58 0.23 15.93 -3.21
C LEU A 58 -0.39 14.52 -3.25
N HIS A 59 -0.02 13.67 -2.29
CA HIS A 59 -0.64 12.35 -2.14
C HIS A 59 -2.17 12.45 -1.96
N HIS A 60 -2.62 13.35 -1.09
CA HIS A 60 -4.05 13.58 -0.89
C HIS A 60 -4.73 14.11 -2.16
N LEU A 61 -4.12 15.08 -2.85
CA LEU A 61 -4.65 15.63 -4.10
C LEU A 61 -4.78 14.55 -5.19
N LEU A 62 -3.81 13.64 -5.31
CA LEU A 62 -3.89 12.53 -6.27
C LEU A 62 -5.01 11.53 -5.94
N HIS A 63 -5.44 11.46 -4.69
CA HIS A 63 -6.66 10.75 -4.27
C HIS A 63 -7.92 11.62 -4.31
N ASP A 64 -7.85 12.81 -4.91
CA ASP A 64 -8.92 13.81 -4.95
C ASP A 64 -9.41 14.22 -3.57
N ARG A 65 -8.48 14.44 -2.65
CA ARG A 65 -8.73 14.85 -1.27
C ARG A 65 -8.05 16.18 -0.96
N GLY A 66 -8.67 16.95 -0.08
CA GLY A 66 -8.17 18.28 0.32
C GLY A 66 -8.55 19.40 -0.66
N ALA A 67 -8.03 20.59 -0.40
CA ALA A 67 -8.29 21.75 -1.27
C ALA A 67 -7.43 21.63 -2.54
N PRO A 68 -8.01 21.70 -3.74
CA PRO A 68 -7.29 21.50 -5.00
C PRO A 68 -6.45 22.73 -5.37
N ARG A 69 -5.41 22.98 -4.59
CA ARG A 69 -4.45 24.08 -4.81
C ARG A 69 -3.05 23.68 -4.38
N ILE A 70 -2.05 24.19 -5.10
CA ILE A 70 -0.63 24.08 -4.79
C ILE A 70 -0.07 25.50 -4.75
N SER A 71 0.63 25.86 -3.67
CA SER A 71 1.29 27.15 -3.58
C SER A 71 2.59 27.17 -4.39
N ALA A 72 2.93 28.32 -4.99
CA ALA A 72 4.20 28.47 -5.69
C ALA A 72 5.40 28.31 -4.72
N ALA A 73 5.27 28.81 -3.49
CA ALA A 73 6.32 28.74 -2.49
C ALA A 73 6.63 27.28 -2.09
N ASP A 74 5.60 26.44 -1.90
CA ASP A 74 5.79 25.03 -1.57
C ASP A 74 6.44 24.27 -2.74
N LEU A 75 6.03 24.59 -3.97
CA LEU A 75 6.60 23.97 -5.17
C LEU A 75 8.06 24.41 -5.39
N ASP A 76 8.39 25.66 -5.13
CA ASP A 76 9.77 26.17 -5.21
C ASP A 76 10.65 25.54 -4.11
N HIS A 77 10.14 25.39 -2.89
CA HIS A 77 10.83 24.70 -1.81
C HIS A 77 11.08 23.23 -2.18
N TYR A 78 10.05 22.52 -2.66
CA TYR A 78 10.16 21.14 -3.14
C TYR A 78 11.29 20.99 -4.19
N ARG A 79 11.32 21.87 -5.18
CA ARG A 79 12.36 21.86 -6.21
C ARG A 79 13.75 22.17 -5.63
N ALA A 80 13.84 23.11 -4.70
CA ALA A 80 15.10 23.47 -4.06
C ALA A 80 15.69 22.31 -3.24
N VAL A 81 14.86 21.56 -2.49
CA VAL A 81 15.28 20.37 -1.74
C VAL A 81 15.79 19.27 -2.67
N LEU A 82 15.17 19.10 -3.82
CA LEU A 82 15.56 18.05 -4.77
C LEU A 82 16.76 18.41 -5.66
N ALA A 83 17.04 19.70 -5.87
CA ALA A 83 18.08 20.15 -6.82
C ALA A 83 19.48 19.54 -6.57
N PRO A 84 20.04 19.53 -5.33
CA PRO A 84 21.35 18.91 -5.08
C PRO A 84 21.33 17.40 -5.30
N GLN A 85 20.22 16.74 -5.01
CA GLN A 85 20.03 15.30 -5.17
C GLN A 85 19.88 14.93 -6.66
N ALA A 86 19.18 15.76 -7.42
CA ALA A 86 19.08 15.65 -8.86
C ALA A 86 20.45 15.76 -9.53
N ALA A 87 21.28 16.74 -9.15
CA ALA A 87 22.66 16.89 -9.66
C ALA A 87 23.54 15.69 -9.28
N TRP A 88 23.42 15.19 -8.04
CA TRP A 88 24.17 14.03 -7.57
C TRP A 88 23.80 12.77 -8.34
N LEU A 89 22.52 12.53 -8.60
CA LEU A 89 22.05 11.35 -9.31
C LEU A 89 22.36 11.46 -10.82
N ALA A 90 22.14 12.64 -11.43
CA ALA A 90 22.44 12.90 -12.84
C ALA A 90 23.93 12.68 -13.19
N ALA A 91 24.84 12.97 -12.24
CA ALA A 91 26.27 12.68 -12.43
C ALA A 91 26.62 11.17 -12.38
N ARG A 92 25.66 10.29 -12.07
CA ARG A 92 25.83 8.84 -11.89
C ARG A 92 25.01 7.99 -12.84
N VAL A 93 24.17 8.60 -13.64
CA VAL A 93 23.37 7.94 -14.68
C VAL A 93 23.69 8.56 -16.04
N GLY A 94 23.37 7.87 -17.11
CA GLY A 94 23.65 8.33 -18.44
C GLY A 94 22.85 7.59 -19.51
N PRO A 95 23.23 7.77 -20.79
CA PRO A 95 22.58 7.09 -21.90
C PRO A 95 22.52 5.56 -21.68
N GLY A 96 21.35 4.98 -21.90
CA GLY A 96 21.10 3.56 -21.68
C GLY A 96 20.52 3.23 -20.30
N ASP A 97 20.82 4.00 -19.25
CA ASP A 97 20.24 3.79 -17.93
C ASP A 97 18.74 4.15 -17.93
N THR A 98 17.95 3.40 -17.16
CA THR A 98 16.54 3.71 -16.90
C THR A 98 16.38 4.07 -15.42
N VAL A 99 15.88 5.26 -15.13
CA VAL A 99 15.57 5.70 -13.77
C VAL A 99 14.06 5.67 -13.55
N VAL A 100 13.62 4.91 -12.55
CA VAL A 100 12.23 4.81 -12.14
C VAL A 100 12.01 5.67 -10.91
N LEU A 101 11.28 6.74 -11.08
CA LEU A 101 10.89 7.68 -10.03
C LEU A 101 9.55 7.23 -9.43
N HIS A 102 9.54 6.89 -8.14
CA HIS A 102 8.33 6.41 -7.47
C HIS A 102 7.60 7.54 -6.75
N ASP A 103 6.35 7.74 -7.12
CA ASP A 103 5.43 8.72 -6.55
C ASP A 103 5.83 10.20 -6.76
N PRO A 104 5.00 11.17 -6.36
CA PRO A 104 5.26 12.59 -6.61
C PRO A 104 6.46 13.15 -5.83
N GLN A 105 6.90 12.49 -4.74
CA GLN A 105 8.01 12.95 -3.91
C GLN A 105 9.30 13.15 -4.70
N VAL A 106 9.52 12.35 -5.73
CA VAL A 106 10.77 12.32 -6.49
C VAL A 106 10.64 12.80 -7.94
N LEU A 107 9.43 13.20 -8.35
CA LEU A 107 9.15 13.61 -9.74
C LEU A 107 10.01 14.82 -10.18
N GLY A 108 10.34 15.72 -9.25
CA GLY A 108 11.21 16.89 -9.52
C GLY A 108 12.64 16.53 -9.94
N LEU A 109 13.07 15.27 -9.83
CA LEU A 109 14.37 14.82 -10.34
C LEU A 109 14.36 14.62 -11.87
N ALA A 110 13.19 14.44 -12.47
CA ALA A 110 13.04 14.04 -13.87
C ALA A 110 13.78 14.94 -14.89
N PRO A 111 13.72 16.29 -14.79
CA PRO A 111 14.40 17.15 -15.77
C PRO A 111 15.92 16.95 -15.82
N ALA A 112 16.57 16.85 -14.65
CA ALA A 112 18.03 16.69 -14.59
C ALA A 112 18.47 15.29 -15.09
N LEU A 113 17.70 14.26 -14.81
CA LEU A 113 17.97 12.90 -15.25
C LEU A 113 17.79 12.74 -16.76
N SER A 114 16.74 13.33 -17.31
CA SER A 114 16.51 13.40 -18.76
C SER A 114 17.61 14.18 -19.47
N ALA A 115 18.06 15.31 -18.91
CA ALA A 115 19.18 16.08 -19.44
C ALA A 115 20.53 15.33 -19.40
N ALA A 116 20.71 14.40 -18.44
CA ALA A 116 21.86 13.49 -18.38
C ALA A 116 21.77 12.34 -19.40
N GLY A 117 20.69 12.24 -20.17
CA GLY A 117 20.45 11.22 -21.19
C GLY A 117 19.85 9.92 -20.65
N ALA A 118 19.49 9.85 -19.38
CA ALA A 118 18.82 8.69 -18.84
C ALA A 118 17.36 8.62 -19.33
N ARG A 119 16.83 7.40 -19.48
CA ARG A 119 15.42 7.14 -19.69
C ARG A 119 14.68 7.34 -18.35
N VAL A 120 13.66 8.18 -18.34
CA VAL A 120 12.93 8.52 -17.12
C VAL A 120 11.54 7.91 -17.13
N VAL A 121 11.30 7.03 -16.19
CA VAL A 121 9.99 6.41 -15.91
C VAL A 121 9.45 7.02 -14.61
N TRP A 122 8.23 7.50 -14.63
CA TRP A 122 7.56 7.90 -13.39
C TRP A 122 6.51 6.85 -13.02
N HIS A 123 6.72 6.12 -11.92
CA HIS A 123 5.76 5.16 -11.39
C HIS A 123 4.97 5.79 -10.26
N CYS A 124 3.75 6.23 -10.57
CA CYS A 124 2.81 6.75 -9.58
C CYS A 124 1.91 5.63 -9.04
N HIS A 125 2.07 5.31 -7.76
CA HIS A 125 1.27 4.29 -7.06
C HIS A 125 -0.05 4.83 -6.53
N ILE A 126 -0.27 6.14 -6.70
CA ILE A 126 -1.37 6.92 -6.14
C ILE A 126 -2.27 7.36 -7.29
N GLY A 127 -3.57 7.39 -7.05
CA GLY A 127 -4.50 7.90 -8.04
C GLY A 127 -5.95 7.71 -7.64
N THR A 128 -6.83 8.26 -8.43
CA THR A 128 -8.28 8.08 -8.34
C THR A 128 -8.84 7.81 -9.72
N ASP A 129 -9.87 6.98 -9.79
CA ASP A 129 -10.66 6.70 -10.99
C ASP A 129 -11.96 7.52 -11.04
N ALA A 130 -12.12 8.47 -10.11
CA ALA A 130 -13.26 9.37 -10.07
C ALA A 130 -13.25 10.32 -11.28
N PRO A 131 -14.30 10.32 -12.12
CA PRO A 131 -14.37 11.21 -13.28
C PRO A 131 -14.35 12.70 -12.86
N GLY A 132 -13.48 13.50 -13.51
CA GLY A 132 -13.42 14.94 -13.27
C GLY A 132 -12.81 15.34 -11.92
N ALA A 133 -12.00 14.47 -11.32
CA ALA A 133 -11.28 14.73 -10.09
C ALA A 133 -10.39 16.00 -10.22
N ALA A 134 -10.66 17.02 -9.41
CA ALA A 134 -9.96 18.31 -9.49
C ALA A 134 -8.55 18.26 -8.89
N GLY A 135 -8.34 17.41 -7.89
CA GLY A 135 -7.05 17.26 -7.20
C GLY A 135 -5.92 16.81 -8.14
N PRO A 136 -6.06 15.68 -8.88
CA PRO A 136 -5.08 15.24 -9.86
C PRO A 136 -4.80 16.30 -10.94
N GLU A 137 -5.81 17.01 -11.46
CA GLU A 137 -5.62 18.03 -12.47
C GLU A 137 -4.71 19.18 -12.00
N VAL A 138 -4.85 19.59 -10.73
CA VAL A 138 -3.99 20.61 -10.13
C VAL A 138 -2.55 20.12 -10.04
N VAL A 139 -2.33 18.86 -9.66
CA VAL A 139 -1.00 18.23 -9.62
C VAL A 139 -0.40 18.17 -11.03
N TRP A 140 -1.14 17.68 -12.02
CA TRP A 140 -0.65 17.57 -13.41
C TRP A 140 -0.23 18.93 -13.98
N ARG A 141 -0.98 19.97 -13.68
CA ARG A 141 -0.67 21.34 -14.11
C ARG A 141 0.56 21.90 -13.42
N ALA A 142 0.68 21.71 -12.11
CA ALA A 142 1.82 22.21 -11.33
C ALA A 142 3.14 21.52 -11.73
N PHE A 143 3.08 20.24 -12.10
CA PHE A 143 4.24 19.43 -12.49
C PHE A 143 4.37 19.24 -14.02
N ALA A 144 3.75 20.11 -14.83
CA ALA A 144 3.76 19.96 -16.29
C ALA A 144 5.17 19.96 -16.88
N ALA A 145 6.08 20.76 -16.31
CA ALA A 145 7.48 20.83 -16.76
C ALA A 145 8.22 19.52 -16.48
N GLU A 146 8.10 18.98 -15.27
CA GLU A 146 8.70 17.71 -14.87
C GLU A 146 8.12 16.56 -15.69
N LEU A 147 6.79 16.49 -15.82
CA LEU A 147 6.10 15.48 -16.60
C LEU A 147 6.51 15.51 -18.08
N SER A 148 6.84 16.68 -18.63
CA SER A 148 7.29 16.77 -20.03
C SER A 148 8.59 16.01 -20.31
N THR A 149 9.41 15.77 -19.29
CA THR A 149 10.70 15.06 -19.36
C THR A 149 10.62 13.58 -18.99
N VAL A 150 9.43 13.10 -18.61
CA VAL A 150 9.16 11.67 -18.35
C VAL A 150 8.88 10.95 -19.67
N ASP A 151 9.52 9.84 -19.93
CA ASP A 151 9.31 9.02 -21.13
C ASP A 151 8.03 8.20 -21.06
N VAL A 152 7.82 7.54 -19.92
CA VAL A 152 6.65 6.68 -19.67
C VAL A 152 6.16 6.90 -18.24
N VAL A 153 4.85 7.06 -18.10
CA VAL A 153 4.17 7.01 -16.80
C VAL A 153 3.71 5.58 -16.54
N VAL A 154 4.04 5.06 -15.37
CA VAL A 154 3.57 3.74 -14.90
C VAL A 154 2.56 3.96 -13.80
N THR A 155 1.42 3.27 -13.87
CA THR A 155 0.36 3.33 -12.86
C THR A 155 -0.30 1.97 -12.70
N ALA A 156 -0.99 1.75 -11.58
CA ALA A 156 -1.76 0.52 -11.36
C ALA A 156 -3.04 0.46 -12.23
N LEU A 157 -3.63 1.62 -12.55
CA LEU A 157 -4.79 1.77 -13.43
C LEU A 157 -4.52 2.88 -14.45
N ALA A 158 -4.93 2.70 -15.69
CA ALA A 158 -4.74 3.72 -16.73
C ALA A 158 -5.39 5.07 -16.37
N ALA A 159 -6.50 5.06 -15.61
CA ALA A 159 -7.20 6.25 -15.15
C ALA A 159 -6.37 7.15 -14.19
N TYR A 160 -5.31 6.62 -13.59
CA TYR A 160 -4.45 7.38 -12.67
C TYR A 160 -3.40 8.23 -13.37
N ALA A 161 -3.20 8.01 -14.66
CA ALA A 161 -2.17 8.69 -15.41
C ALA A 161 -2.58 10.10 -15.85
N PRO A 162 -1.61 11.03 -15.91
CA PRO A 162 -1.85 12.35 -16.48
C PRO A 162 -2.22 12.22 -17.98
N PRO A 163 -3.16 13.05 -18.47
CA PRO A 163 -3.60 12.99 -19.86
C PRO A 163 -2.46 13.29 -20.83
N GLY A 164 -2.50 12.67 -22.01
CA GLY A 164 -1.56 12.92 -23.10
C GLY A 164 -0.14 12.42 -22.90
N ARG A 165 0.12 11.58 -21.88
CA ARG A 165 1.44 10.98 -21.67
C ARG A 165 1.42 9.49 -22.07
N PRO A 166 2.54 8.91 -22.54
CA PRO A 166 2.68 7.47 -22.71
C PRO A 166 2.47 6.76 -21.37
N VAL A 167 1.59 5.76 -21.33
CA VAL A 167 1.22 5.05 -20.10
C VAL A 167 1.52 3.55 -20.24
N ALA A 168 2.08 2.97 -19.18
CA ALA A 168 2.13 1.53 -18.97
C ALA A 168 1.36 1.20 -17.68
N VAL A 169 0.48 0.21 -17.76
CA VAL A 169 -0.25 -0.28 -16.58
C VAL A 169 0.55 -1.43 -15.99
N CYS A 170 1.08 -1.24 -14.77
CA CYS A 170 1.82 -2.24 -14.04
C CYS A 170 1.27 -2.33 -12.62
N ALA A 171 0.44 -3.33 -12.36
CA ALA A 171 -0.03 -3.60 -11.02
C ALA A 171 1.15 -3.97 -10.11
N PRO A 172 1.19 -3.55 -8.83
CA PRO A 172 2.16 -4.04 -7.87
C PRO A 172 2.16 -5.56 -7.74
N ALA A 173 3.22 -6.12 -7.22
CA ALA A 173 3.36 -7.55 -6.95
C ALA A 173 3.56 -7.78 -5.45
N PHE A 174 3.27 -8.98 -4.97
CA PHE A 174 3.67 -9.42 -3.64
C PHE A 174 4.84 -10.40 -3.74
N ASP A 175 5.71 -10.37 -2.74
CA ASP A 175 6.78 -11.34 -2.61
C ASP A 175 6.31 -12.49 -1.71
N PRO A 176 6.15 -13.72 -2.25
CA PRO A 176 5.70 -14.87 -1.46
C PRO A 176 6.75 -15.36 -0.45
N LYS A 177 8.00 -14.88 -0.54
CA LYS A 177 9.09 -15.22 0.38
C LYS A 177 9.23 -14.21 1.53
N ALA A 178 8.68 -13.02 1.38
CA ALA A 178 8.71 -12.00 2.42
C ALA A 178 8.03 -12.50 3.70
N ALA A 179 8.49 -12.04 4.86
CA ALA A 179 7.95 -12.41 6.17
C ALA A 179 6.43 -12.26 6.24
N LYS A 180 5.89 -11.21 5.62
CA LYS A 180 4.45 -10.94 5.55
C LYS A 180 3.66 -12.00 4.76
N ASN A 181 4.30 -12.77 3.85
CA ASN A 181 3.60 -13.63 2.90
C ASN A 181 4.05 -15.09 2.92
N ARG A 182 5.24 -15.38 3.45
CA ARG A 182 5.79 -16.74 3.46
C ARG A 182 4.82 -17.77 4.05
N PRO A 183 4.88 -19.02 3.64
CA PRO A 183 4.12 -20.10 4.28
C PRO A 183 4.34 -20.10 5.80
N MET A 184 3.29 -20.38 6.55
CA MET A 184 3.29 -20.38 8.00
C MET A 184 2.33 -21.48 8.48
N SER A 185 2.76 -22.29 9.44
CA SER A 185 1.90 -23.29 10.07
C SER A 185 0.88 -22.65 11.00
N ALA A 186 -0.22 -23.35 11.26
CA ALA A 186 -1.22 -22.89 12.22
C ALA A 186 -0.64 -22.72 13.64
N ALA A 187 0.29 -23.60 14.03
CA ALA A 187 0.96 -23.51 15.33
C ALA A 187 1.83 -22.24 15.43
N GLU A 188 2.61 -21.93 14.39
CA GLU A 188 3.42 -20.72 14.32
C GLU A 188 2.53 -19.46 14.35
N ALA A 189 1.45 -19.44 13.55
CA ALA A 189 0.52 -18.32 13.55
C ALA A 189 -0.10 -18.10 14.94
N ASN A 190 -0.58 -19.16 15.59
CA ASN A 190 -1.16 -19.08 16.93
C ASN A 190 -0.13 -18.63 17.98
N GLY A 191 1.13 -19.04 17.86
CA GLY A 191 2.23 -18.59 18.72
C GLY A 191 2.44 -17.08 18.62
N LEU A 192 2.49 -16.54 17.41
CA LEU A 192 2.63 -15.10 17.18
C LEU A 192 1.43 -14.30 17.71
N LEU A 193 0.20 -14.80 17.53
CA LEU A 193 -1.00 -14.14 18.06
C LEU A 193 -1.03 -14.14 19.59
N ALA A 194 -0.57 -15.22 20.23
CA ALA A 194 -0.44 -15.29 21.69
C ALA A 194 0.66 -14.34 22.18
N GLU A 195 1.81 -14.35 21.53
CA GLU A 195 2.93 -13.44 21.85
C GLU A 195 2.53 -11.96 21.70
N ALA A 196 1.74 -11.62 20.67
CA ALA A 196 1.20 -10.27 20.49
C ALA A 196 0.15 -9.88 21.55
N GLY A 197 -0.17 -10.77 22.49
CA GLY A 197 -1.19 -10.53 23.51
C GLY A 197 -2.62 -10.67 23.01
N LEU A 198 -2.85 -11.02 21.73
CA LEU A 198 -4.21 -11.08 21.16
C LEU A 198 -5.03 -12.27 21.69
N THR A 199 -4.43 -13.44 21.83
CA THR A 199 -5.11 -14.67 22.24
C THR A 199 -4.67 -15.19 23.61
N ALA A 200 -3.73 -14.52 24.26
CA ALA A 200 -3.26 -14.78 25.61
C ALA A 200 -3.02 -13.46 26.34
N GLU A 201 -3.09 -13.47 27.67
CA GLU A 201 -2.72 -12.31 28.47
C GLU A 201 -1.20 -12.14 28.50
N GLY A 202 -0.73 -10.91 28.38
CA GLY A 202 0.70 -10.55 28.50
C GLY A 202 1.03 -9.24 27.81
N ALA A 203 2.14 -8.62 28.25
CA ALA A 203 2.76 -7.52 27.52
C ALA A 203 3.67 -8.10 26.42
N SER A 204 3.72 -7.45 25.28
CA SER A 204 4.50 -7.86 24.13
C SER A 204 5.36 -6.71 23.62
N GLU A 205 6.59 -7.01 23.19
CA GLU A 205 7.40 -6.06 22.42
C GLU A 205 7.03 -6.06 20.92
N LEU A 206 6.27 -7.07 20.47
CA LEU A 206 5.87 -7.26 19.09
C LEU A 206 4.73 -6.33 18.69
N ALA A 207 3.75 -6.16 19.57
CA ALA A 207 2.58 -5.31 19.34
C ALA A 207 1.93 -4.90 20.65
N VAL A 208 1.13 -3.84 20.59
CA VAL A 208 0.19 -3.47 21.64
C VAL A 208 -1.21 -3.93 21.24
N ALA A 209 -1.78 -4.88 22.00
CA ALA A 209 -3.16 -5.31 21.84
C ALA A 209 -4.05 -4.58 22.85
N GLU A 210 -4.82 -3.57 22.38
CA GLU A 210 -5.80 -2.85 23.20
C GLU A 210 -7.14 -3.61 23.16
N GLN A 211 -7.49 -4.25 24.27
CA GLN A 211 -8.67 -5.12 24.38
C GLN A 211 -9.12 -5.28 25.84
N ASP A 212 -10.37 -5.73 26.02
CA ASP A 212 -10.95 -6.01 27.37
C ASP A 212 -10.75 -7.48 27.79
N GLY A 213 -9.77 -8.16 27.23
CA GLY A 213 -9.43 -9.56 27.44
C GLY A 213 -9.06 -10.24 26.13
N PRO A 214 -8.34 -11.38 26.19
CA PRO A 214 -7.86 -12.07 25.00
C PRO A 214 -9.00 -12.60 24.14
N MET A 215 -8.78 -12.63 22.83
CA MET A 215 -9.73 -13.25 21.89
C MET A 215 -9.82 -14.75 22.14
N PRO A 216 -11.03 -15.32 22.32
CA PRO A 216 -11.20 -16.76 22.52
C PRO A 216 -10.69 -17.58 21.32
N ALA A 217 -10.07 -18.72 21.58
CA ALA A 217 -9.50 -19.59 20.54
C ALA A 217 -10.51 -20.03 19.46
N GLY A 218 -11.77 -20.24 19.84
CA GLY A 218 -12.85 -20.61 18.91
C GLY A 218 -13.60 -19.45 18.26
N ALA A 219 -13.26 -18.20 18.57
CA ALA A 219 -13.95 -17.04 18.01
C ALA A 219 -13.72 -16.94 16.51
N ARG A 220 -14.77 -16.54 15.78
CA ARG A 220 -14.62 -16.15 14.36
C ARG A 220 -14.01 -14.75 14.29
N MET A 221 -13.06 -14.57 13.38
CA MET A 221 -12.28 -13.34 13.28
C MET A 221 -12.56 -12.59 11.97
N VAL A 222 -13.04 -11.37 12.09
CA VAL A 222 -13.08 -10.38 10.99
C VAL A 222 -11.89 -9.44 11.17
N LEU A 223 -11.11 -9.25 10.14
CA LEU A 223 -9.84 -8.52 10.19
C LEU A 223 -9.80 -7.39 9.17
N GLN A 224 -9.38 -6.19 9.58
CA GLN A 224 -8.80 -5.21 8.66
C GLN A 224 -7.35 -4.96 9.04
N VAL A 225 -6.46 -5.03 8.04
CA VAL A 225 -5.05 -4.62 8.14
C VAL A 225 -4.85 -3.39 7.28
N SER A 226 -4.50 -2.26 7.88
CA SER A 226 -4.16 -1.04 7.13
C SER A 226 -3.42 -0.06 8.03
N ARG A 227 -2.84 1.00 7.42
CA ARG A 227 -2.43 2.17 8.20
C ARG A 227 -3.67 2.77 8.89
N TRP A 228 -3.44 3.48 9.99
CA TRP A 228 -4.45 4.33 10.63
C TRP A 228 -4.60 5.61 9.81
N ASP A 229 -5.38 5.53 8.76
CA ASP A 229 -5.49 6.52 7.69
C ASP A 229 -6.97 6.78 7.42
N PRO A 230 -7.43 8.04 7.31
CA PRO A 230 -8.84 8.36 7.06
C PRO A 230 -9.42 7.64 5.84
N LEU A 231 -8.60 7.40 4.79
CA LEU A 231 -9.04 6.69 3.59
C LEU A 231 -9.28 5.19 3.81
N LYS A 232 -8.75 4.62 4.90
CA LYS A 232 -8.93 3.19 5.24
C LYS A 232 -10.16 2.92 6.09
N ASP A 233 -10.79 3.97 6.61
CA ASP A 233 -12.06 3.97 7.35
C ASP A 233 -12.13 2.92 8.48
N MET A 234 -11.07 2.83 9.30
CA MET A 234 -11.08 1.98 10.51
C MET A 234 -12.26 2.28 11.45
N PRO A 235 -12.68 3.55 11.67
CA PRO A 235 -13.89 3.88 12.40
C PRO A 235 -15.15 3.26 11.80
N GLY A 236 -15.26 3.26 10.45
CA GLY A 236 -16.37 2.65 9.74
C GLY A 236 -16.41 1.13 9.87
N VAL A 237 -15.23 0.48 9.89
CA VAL A 237 -15.15 -0.96 10.16
C VAL A 237 -15.60 -1.30 11.57
N LEU A 238 -15.24 -0.49 12.58
CA LEU A 238 -15.72 -0.68 13.95
C LEU A 238 -17.26 -0.60 14.03
N ARG A 239 -17.89 0.26 13.24
CA ARG A 239 -19.35 0.41 13.18
C ARG A 239 -20.08 -0.80 12.58
N LEU A 240 -19.37 -1.76 11.97
CA LEU A 240 -19.97 -3.04 11.52
C LEU A 240 -20.37 -3.95 12.69
N LEU A 241 -19.67 -3.84 13.82
CA LEU A 241 -19.74 -4.80 14.92
C LEU A 241 -21.16 -5.09 15.45
N PRO A 242 -22.07 -4.10 15.62
CA PRO A 242 -23.43 -4.36 16.07
C PRO A 242 -24.24 -5.25 15.11
N GLY A 243 -23.90 -5.25 13.81
CA GLY A 243 -24.52 -6.09 12.78
C GLY A 243 -23.90 -7.47 12.63
N LEU A 244 -22.80 -7.78 13.35
CA LEU A 244 -22.10 -9.06 13.26
C LEU A 244 -22.54 -10.04 14.36
N PRO A 245 -22.55 -11.36 14.10
CA PRO A 245 -22.91 -12.40 15.07
C PRO A 245 -22.11 -12.30 16.38
N GLY A 246 -22.69 -12.79 17.48
CA GLY A 246 -22.15 -12.62 18.83
C GLY A 246 -20.80 -13.31 19.10
N ASP A 247 -20.45 -14.31 18.33
CA ASP A 247 -19.17 -15.05 18.40
C ASP A 247 -18.08 -14.47 17.48
N VAL A 248 -18.40 -13.39 16.75
CA VAL A 248 -17.43 -12.73 15.87
C VAL A 248 -16.65 -11.68 16.65
N HIS A 249 -15.33 -11.76 16.55
CA HIS A 249 -14.40 -10.76 17.07
C HIS A 249 -13.83 -9.94 15.92
N LEU A 250 -13.77 -8.63 16.10
CA LEU A 250 -13.24 -7.67 15.14
C LEU A 250 -11.82 -7.29 15.53
N VAL A 251 -10.87 -7.52 14.63
CA VAL A 251 -9.47 -7.12 14.79
C VAL A 251 -9.14 -6.01 13.80
N LEU A 252 -8.73 -4.86 14.32
CA LEU A 252 -8.20 -3.75 13.55
C LEU A 252 -6.70 -3.69 13.79
N ALA A 253 -5.90 -3.92 12.74
CA ALA A 253 -4.47 -4.03 12.87
C ALA A 253 -3.72 -3.07 11.93
N GLY A 254 -2.63 -2.51 12.41
CA GLY A 254 -1.76 -1.62 11.66
C GLY A 254 -0.50 -1.27 12.42
N ASN A 255 0.42 -0.55 11.76
CA ASN A 255 1.61 -0.03 12.43
C ASN A 255 1.22 0.91 13.56
N ASP A 256 2.03 0.95 14.61
CA ASP A 256 1.79 1.89 15.70
C ASP A 256 2.08 3.34 15.25
N PRO A 257 1.06 4.22 15.16
CA PRO A 257 1.29 5.59 14.73
C PRO A 257 2.05 6.41 15.79
N GLU A 258 2.12 5.96 17.05
CA GLU A 258 2.92 6.58 18.09
C GLU A 258 4.43 6.36 17.86
N GLU A 259 4.82 5.35 17.07
CA GLU A 259 6.21 5.07 16.68
C GLU A 259 6.58 5.64 15.30
N ILE A 260 5.64 6.29 14.58
CA ILE A 260 5.90 6.90 13.27
C ILE A 260 6.09 8.41 13.44
N PRO A 261 7.28 8.96 13.15
CA PRO A 261 7.48 10.40 13.15
C PRO A 261 6.47 11.10 12.21
N ASP A 262 5.91 12.21 12.69
CA ASP A 262 5.03 13.10 11.90
C ASP A 262 3.81 12.44 11.23
N ASP A 263 3.15 11.49 11.94
CA ASP A 263 1.86 10.94 11.50
C ASP A 263 0.67 11.41 12.37
N PRO A 264 0.35 12.72 12.38
CA PRO A 264 -0.77 13.26 13.17
C PRO A 264 -2.13 12.72 12.71
N GLU A 265 -2.27 12.36 11.44
CA GLU A 265 -3.49 11.77 10.91
C GLU A 265 -3.71 10.36 11.45
N GLY A 266 -2.64 9.55 11.49
CA GLY A 266 -2.71 8.20 12.08
C GLY A 266 -3.06 8.24 13.55
N LEU A 267 -2.47 9.17 14.30
CA LEU A 267 -2.82 9.42 15.70
C LEU A 267 -4.29 9.84 15.86
N ALA A 268 -4.79 10.73 15.01
CA ALA A 268 -6.18 11.19 15.06
C ALA A 268 -7.18 10.06 14.77
N VAL A 269 -6.92 9.22 13.75
CA VAL A 269 -7.76 8.05 13.43
C VAL A 269 -7.73 7.03 14.56
N LEU A 270 -6.57 6.73 15.13
CA LEU A 270 -6.46 5.82 16.27
C LEU A 270 -7.25 6.36 17.48
N ALA A 271 -7.12 7.66 17.77
CA ALA A 271 -7.87 8.30 18.86
C ALA A 271 -9.40 8.22 18.63
N GLU A 272 -9.87 8.41 17.39
CA GLU A 272 -11.28 8.24 17.05
C GLU A 272 -11.75 6.80 17.27
N VAL A 273 -10.98 5.81 16.81
CA VAL A 273 -11.30 4.39 16.99
C VAL A 273 -11.34 4.01 18.48
N ARG A 274 -10.37 4.49 19.27
CA ARG A 274 -10.35 4.31 20.75
C ARG A 274 -11.60 4.90 21.41
N ARG A 275 -11.97 6.11 21.03
CA ARG A 275 -13.18 6.78 21.54
C ARG A 275 -14.44 5.99 21.20
N LEU A 276 -14.62 5.61 19.93
CA LEU A 276 -15.77 4.81 19.49
C LEU A 276 -15.83 3.45 20.19
N ARG A 277 -14.68 2.79 20.36
CA ARG A 277 -14.59 1.54 21.13
C ARG A 277 -15.02 1.72 22.57
N ALA A 278 -14.59 2.80 23.24
CA ALA A 278 -14.95 3.09 24.63
C ALA A 278 -16.45 3.35 24.84
N GLU A 279 -17.13 3.90 23.83
CA GLU A 279 -18.57 4.16 23.83
C GLU A 279 -19.41 2.88 23.62
N LEU A 280 -18.80 1.77 23.17
CA LEU A 280 -19.54 0.52 23.00
C LEU A 280 -19.98 -0.08 24.34
N PRO A 281 -21.17 -0.72 24.40
CA PRO A 281 -21.55 -1.58 25.52
C PRO A 281 -20.44 -2.63 25.77
N ALA A 282 -20.22 -3.00 27.03
CA ALA A 282 -19.16 -3.94 27.41
C ALA A 282 -19.24 -5.29 26.65
N SER A 283 -20.45 -5.75 26.31
CA SER A 283 -20.66 -6.96 25.51
C SER A 283 -20.14 -6.87 24.09
N LEU A 284 -20.13 -5.69 23.47
CA LEU A 284 -19.55 -5.44 22.16
C LEU A 284 -18.07 -5.09 22.27
N ARG A 285 -17.70 -4.22 23.23
CA ARG A 285 -16.32 -3.75 23.40
C ARG A 285 -15.31 -4.87 23.59
N ARG A 286 -15.66 -5.92 24.36
CA ARG A 286 -14.80 -7.12 24.54
C ARG A 286 -14.56 -7.91 23.26
N ARG A 287 -15.29 -7.64 22.18
CA ARG A 287 -15.14 -8.28 20.86
C ARG A 287 -14.31 -7.43 19.90
N VAL A 288 -13.75 -6.31 20.35
CA VAL A 288 -12.90 -5.41 19.55
C VAL A 288 -11.48 -5.46 20.05
N HIS A 289 -10.56 -5.76 19.14
CA HIS A 289 -9.13 -5.84 19.41
C HIS A 289 -8.39 -4.87 18.47
N LEU A 290 -7.68 -3.90 19.04
CA LEU A 290 -6.84 -2.98 18.29
C LEU A 290 -5.40 -3.49 18.41
N VAL A 291 -4.78 -3.88 17.31
CA VAL A 291 -3.43 -4.44 17.28
C VAL A 291 -2.51 -3.44 16.59
N ARG A 292 -1.63 -2.81 17.37
CA ARG A 292 -0.62 -1.86 16.88
C ARG A 292 0.73 -2.58 16.84
N THR A 293 1.25 -2.82 15.63
CA THR A 293 2.53 -3.51 15.46
C THR A 293 3.70 -2.56 15.66
N SER A 294 4.70 -2.99 16.46
CA SER A 294 5.90 -2.20 16.70
C SER A 294 6.76 -2.08 15.45
N GLN A 295 7.37 -0.90 15.26
CA GLN A 295 8.34 -0.65 14.20
C GLN A 295 9.79 -0.99 14.60
N ARG A 296 10.02 -1.45 15.84
CA ARG A 296 11.35 -1.82 16.35
C ARG A 296 11.91 -3.08 15.69
N ASP A 297 11.01 -4.02 15.34
CA ASP A 297 11.33 -5.23 14.58
C ASP A 297 10.35 -5.38 13.43
N PRO A 298 10.61 -4.75 12.27
CA PRO A 298 9.72 -4.79 11.12
C PRO A 298 9.48 -6.19 10.56
N GLU A 299 10.47 -7.10 10.69
CA GLU A 299 10.33 -8.47 10.21
C GLU A 299 9.33 -9.25 11.07
N ARG A 300 9.43 -9.15 12.40
CA ARG A 300 8.49 -9.78 13.31
C ARG A 300 7.09 -9.16 13.23
N ALA A 301 7.00 -7.84 13.05
CA ALA A 301 5.73 -7.16 12.77
C ALA A 301 5.07 -7.70 11.48
N ALA A 302 5.85 -7.91 10.42
CA ALA A 302 5.36 -8.52 9.18
C ALA A 302 4.90 -9.96 9.37
N LEU A 303 5.60 -10.76 10.19
CA LEU A 303 5.16 -12.12 10.57
C LEU A 303 3.83 -12.10 11.34
N LEU A 304 3.63 -11.15 12.23
CA LEU A 304 2.36 -10.99 12.94
C LEU A 304 1.21 -10.65 11.98
N ILE A 305 1.42 -9.74 11.03
CA ILE A 305 0.43 -9.44 9.98
C ILE A 305 0.10 -10.68 9.15
N ASN A 306 1.12 -11.49 8.80
CA ASN A 306 0.92 -12.77 8.13
C ASN A 306 0.03 -13.71 8.96
N ALA A 307 0.32 -13.86 10.25
CA ALA A 307 -0.45 -14.69 11.18
C ALA A 307 -1.90 -14.21 11.30
N LEU A 308 -2.13 -12.91 11.46
CA LEU A 308 -3.45 -12.29 11.52
C LEU A 308 -4.26 -12.59 10.25
N GLN A 309 -3.69 -12.37 9.07
CA GLN A 309 -4.37 -12.65 7.82
C GLN A 309 -4.70 -14.15 7.66
N ARG A 310 -3.78 -15.05 8.04
CA ARG A 310 -4.03 -16.50 7.98
C ARG A 310 -5.10 -16.97 8.96
N ARG A 311 -5.22 -16.32 10.13
CA ARG A 311 -6.23 -16.65 11.15
C ARG A 311 -7.61 -16.09 10.81
N ALA A 312 -7.69 -15.04 10.01
CA ALA A 312 -8.94 -14.35 9.68
C ALA A 312 -9.94 -15.31 8.98
N ASP A 313 -11.20 -15.28 9.39
CA ASP A 313 -12.30 -15.91 8.69
C ASP A 313 -12.75 -15.08 7.50
N VAL A 314 -12.78 -13.75 7.65
CA VAL A 314 -13.06 -12.78 6.60
C VAL A 314 -12.11 -11.59 6.77
N VAL A 315 -11.51 -11.15 5.68
CA VAL A 315 -10.76 -9.88 5.64
C VAL A 315 -11.67 -8.80 5.08
N VAL A 316 -11.70 -7.66 5.76
CA VAL A 316 -12.41 -6.46 5.30
C VAL A 316 -11.37 -5.42 4.88
N GLN A 317 -11.62 -4.74 3.77
CA GLN A 317 -10.87 -3.57 3.34
C GLN A 317 -11.86 -2.48 2.95
N LYS A 318 -12.40 -1.78 3.96
CA LYS A 318 -13.45 -0.78 3.81
C LYS A 318 -12.89 0.59 3.39
N SER A 319 -11.87 0.60 2.51
CA SER A 319 -11.27 1.83 2.03
C SER A 319 -12.26 2.70 1.27
N LEU A 320 -12.23 4.02 1.55
CA LEU A 320 -12.99 5.06 0.84
C LEU A 320 -12.27 5.49 -0.45
N ALA A 321 -10.95 5.30 -0.51
CA ALA A 321 -10.13 5.41 -1.70
C ALA A 321 -8.93 4.47 -1.55
N GLU A 322 -8.47 3.87 -2.65
CA GLU A 322 -7.36 2.92 -2.64
C GLU A 322 -6.60 2.97 -3.98
N GLY A 323 -5.31 3.26 -3.93
CA GLY A 323 -4.47 3.24 -5.13
C GLY A 323 -4.35 1.85 -5.73
N PHE A 324 -3.97 0.86 -4.89
CA PHE A 324 -3.97 -0.54 -5.28
C PHE A 324 -4.48 -1.44 -4.14
N GLY A 325 -3.86 -1.40 -2.95
CA GLY A 325 -4.27 -2.21 -1.80
C GLY A 325 -3.53 -3.56 -1.73
N LEU A 326 -2.20 -3.54 -1.57
CA LEU A 326 -1.39 -4.76 -1.44
C LEU A 326 -1.85 -5.68 -0.31
N THR A 327 -2.39 -5.13 0.79
CA THR A 327 -2.96 -5.93 1.89
C THR A 327 -4.10 -6.85 1.44
N VAL A 328 -4.86 -6.44 0.43
CA VAL A 328 -5.90 -7.27 -0.21
C VAL A 328 -5.26 -8.37 -1.03
N THR A 329 -4.27 -8.05 -1.89
CA THR A 329 -3.52 -9.07 -2.64
C THR A 329 -2.91 -10.12 -1.72
N GLU A 330 -2.32 -9.68 -0.59
CA GLU A 330 -1.72 -10.56 0.43
C GLU A 330 -2.74 -11.47 1.10
N ALA A 331 -3.92 -10.95 1.42
CA ALA A 331 -5.02 -11.74 1.99
C ALA A 331 -5.56 -12.76 0.97
N MET A 332 -5.75 -12.33 -0.29
CA MET A 332 -6.13 -13.20 -1.40
C MET A 332 -5.13 -14.33 -1.60
N ALA A 333 -3.82 -14.02 -1.64
CA ALA A 333 -2.75 -15.02 -1.78
C ALA A 333 -2.74 -16.07 -0.65
N LYS A 334 -3.27 -15.73 0.53
CA LYS A 334 -3.44 -16.64 1.67
C LYS A 334 -4.78 -17.41 1.66
N GLY A 335 -5.55 -17.27 0.58
CA GLY A 335 -6.86 -17.91 0.45
C GLY A 335 -7.91 -17.34 1.40
N ARG A 336 -7.77 -16.07 1.81
CA ARG A 336 -8.78 -15.43 2.64
C ARG A 336 -9.83 -14.77 1.78
N PRO A 337 -11.12 -14.98 2.06
CA PRO A 337 -12.18 -14.23 1.39
C PRO A 337 -12.13 -12.77 1.83
N VAL A 338 -12.23 -11.87 0.88
CA VAL A 338 -12.15 -10.42 1.11
C VAL A 338 -13.48 -9.76 0.80
N VAL A 339 -13.94 -8.88 1.70
CA VAL A 339 -15.00 -7.91 1.46
C VAL A 339 -14.33 -6.54 1.36
N ALA A 340 -14.38 -5.90 0.20
CA ALA A 340 -13.67 -4.65 -0.06
C ALA A 340 -14.59 -3.54 -0.56
N GLY A 341 -14.20 -2.29 -0.32
CA GLY A 341 -14.82 -1.12 -0.93
C GLY A 341 -14.71 -1.17 -2.45
N ARG A 342 -15.79 -0.81 -3.16
CA ARG A 342 -15.81 -0.71 -4.62
C ARG A 342 -15.12 0.58 -5.07
N VAL A 343 -13.81 0.67 -4.89
CA VAL A 343 -13.01 1.86 -5.19
C VAL A 343 -11.66 1.49 -5.79
N GLY A 344 -11.20 2.26 -6.73
CA GLY A 344 -9.85 2.27 -7.28
C GLY A 344 -9.27 0.89 -7.56
N GLY A 345 -8.03 0.65 -7.12
CA GLY A 345 -7.31 -0.59 -7.35
C GLY A 345 -7.95 -1.85 -6.76
N LEU A 346 -8.90 -1.73 -5.81
CA LEU A 346 -9.64 -2.88 -5.30
C LEU A 346 -10.58 -3.48 -6.35
N CYS A 347 -11.15 -2.61 -7.22
CA CYS A 347 -11.97 -3.06 -8.35
C CYS A 347 -11.16 -3.81 -9.41
N ALA A 348 -9.87 -3.52 -9.53
CA ALA A 348 -8.99 -4.23 -10.46
C ALA A 348 -8.52 -5.60 -9.92
N GLN A 349 -8.51 -5.77 -8.60
CA GLN A 349 -8.05 -7.00 -7.95
C GLN A 349 -9.17 -8.02 -7.77
N ILE A 350 -10.38 -7.56 -7.48
CA ILE A 350 -11.50 -8.42 -7.05
C ILE A 350 -12.53 -8.55 -8.17
N GLU A 351 -12.75 -9.76 -8.61
CA GLU A 351 -13.92 -10.13 -9.40
C GLU A 351 -15.06 -10.46 -8.42
N HIS A 352 -16.05 -9.54 -8.37
CA HIS A 352 -17.15 -9.63 -7.40
C HIS A 352 -17.91 -10.95 -7.50
N GLY A 353 -18.09 -11.63 -6.36
CA GLY A 353 -18.75 -12.93 -6.25
C GLY A 353 -17.85 -14.13 -6.62
N ARG A 354 -16.68 -13.92 -7.22
CA ARG A 354 -15.74 -14.99 -7.56
C ARG A 354 -14.48 -14.99 -6.66
N THR A 355 -13.73 -13.89 -6.63
CA THR A 355 -12.48 -13.79 -5.88
C THR A 355 -12.58 -12.90 -4.65
N GLY A 356 -13.76 -12.36 -4.37
CA GLY A 356 -14.07 -11.50 -3.23
C GLY A 356 -15.41 -10.80 -3.45
N LEU A 357 -15.79 -9.95 -2.50
CA LEU A 357 -17.01 -9.15 -2.60
C LEU A 357 -16.64 -7.66 -2.64
N LEU A 358 -17.16 -6.94 -3.62
CA LEU A 358 -17.05 -5.48 -3.73
C LEU A 358 -18.38 -4.83 -3.32
N VAL A 359 -18.33 -3.94 -2.37
CA VAL A 359 -19.50 -3.22 -1.83
C VAL A 359 -19.23 -1.72 -1.78
N ASP A 360 -20.28 -0.91 -1.77
CA ASP A 360 -20.13 0.52 -1.51
C ASP A 360 -19.56 0.71 -0.09
N PRO A 361 -18.36 1.29 0.07
CA PRO A 361 -17.81 1.48 1.40
C PRO A 361 -18.60 2.46 2.28
N ALA A 362 -19.44 3.33 1.72
CA ALA A 362 -20.31 4.22 2.46
C ALA A 362 -21.53 3.48 3.06
N ASP A 363 -21.95 2.37 2.47
CA ASP A 363 -23.06 1.55 2.96
C ASP A 363 -22.59 0.52 4.00
N THR A 364 -22.56 0.93 5.26
CA THR A 364 -22.15 0.08 6.39
C THR A 364 -23.02 -1.17 6.52
N ALA A 365 -24.32 -1.10 6.19
CA ALA A 365 -25.23 -2.25 6.26
C ALA A 365 -24.87 -3.28 5.18
N ALA A 366 -24.67 -2.86 3.93
CA ALA A 366 -24.27 -3.75 2.84
C ALA A 366 -22.90 -4.42 3.12
N VAL A 367 -21.95 -3.70 3.73
CA VAL A 367 -20.65 -4.29 4.14
C VAL A 367 -20.89 -5.37 5.22
N ALA A 368 -21.71 -5.09 6.25
CA ALA A 368 -22.03 -6.05 7.30
C ALA A 368 -22.76 -7.29 6.74
N ASP A 369 -23.70 -7.11 5.82
CA ASP A 369 -24.43 -8.20 5.17
C ASP A 369 -23.50 -9.08 4.32
N ALA A 370 -22.57 -8.49 3.57
CA ALA A 370 -21.56 -9.23 2.82
C ALA A 370 -20.65 -10.07 3.72
N VAL A 371 -20.20 -9.49 4.86
CA VAL A 371 -19.41 -10.21 5.87
C VAL A 371 -20.24 -11.36 6.47
N ASN A 372 -21.48 -11.10 6.86
CA ASN A 372 -22.39 -12.11 7.43
C ASN A 372 -22.69 -13.26 6.46
N GLY A 373 -22.85 -12.95 5.17
CA GLY A 373 -23.02 -13.96 4.13
C GLY A 373 -21.85 -14.94 4.07
N LEU A 374 -20.61 -14.41 4.10
CA LEU A 374 -19.40 -15.24 4.14
C LEU A 374 -19.25 -16.00 5.46
N LEU A 375 -19.55 -15.38 6.59
CA LEU A 375 -19.44 -16.04 7.91
C LEU A 375 -20.46 -17.15 8.08
N SER A 376 -21.64 -17.06 7.46
CA SER A 376 -22.71 -18.06 7.58
C SER A 376 -22.54 -19.27 6.67
N CYS A 377 -21.72 -19.17 5.61
CA CYS A 377 -21.54 -20.25 4.63
C CYS A 377 -20.05 -20.60 4.45
N LEU A 378 -19.60 -21.66 5.16
CA LEU A 378 -18.21 -22.14 5.07
C LEU A 378 -17.83 -22.51 3.63
N ARG A 379 -18.70 -23.19 2.89
CA ARG A 379 -18.46 -23.60 1.50
C ARG A 379 -18.20 -22.40 0.59
N GLU A 380 -18.97 -21.33 0.75
CA GLU A 380 -18.81 -20.12 -0.06
C GLU A 380 -17.53 -19.37 0.31
N ARG A 381 -17.23 -19.31 1.60
CA ARG A 381 -16.00 -18.73 2.12
C ARG A 381 -14.75 -19.43 1.57
N GLU A 382 -14.75 -20.76 1.57
CA GLU A 382 -13.67 -21.59 1.01
C GLU A 382 -13.57 -21.45 -0.51
N ARG A 383 -14.69 -21.44 -1.22
CA ARG A 383 -14.74 -21.25 -2.69
C ARG A 383 -14.13 -19.92 -3.12
N ILE A 384 -14.57 -18.82 -2.48
CA ILE A 384 -14.06 -17.48 -2.79
C ILE A 384 -12.59 -17.37 -2.41
N GLY A 385 -12.20 -17.90 -1.23
CA GLY A 385 -10.80 -17.86 -0.79
C GLY A 385 -9.87 -18.62 -1.74
N ALA A 386 -10.26 -19.81 -2.20
CA ALA A 386 -9.48 -20.60 -3.16
C ALA A 386 -9.33 -19.88 -4.51
N ALA A 387 -10.43 -19.34 -5.05
CA ALA A 387 -10.39 -18.56 -6.29
C ALA A 387 -9.55 -17.26 -6.14
N ALA A 388 -9.58 -16.63 -4.97
CA ALA A 388 -8.76 -15.47 -4.65
C ALA A 388 -7.26 -15.82 -4.68
N ALA A 389 -6.87 -16.96 -4.05
CA ALA A 389 -5.49 -17.40 -4.02
C ALA A 389 -4.96 -17.73 -5.42
N GLU A 390 -5.75 -18.41 -6.23
CA GLU A 390 -5.41 -18.71 -7.63
C GLU A 390 -5.22 -17.42 -8.44
N ALA A 391 -6.15 -16.48 -8.34
CA ALA A 391 -6.07 -15.20 -9.04
C ALA A 391 -4.84 -14.38 -8.60
N ALA A 392 -4.56 -14.30 -7.30
CA ALA A 392 -3.41 -13.56 -6.79
C ALA A 392 -2.08 -14.18 -7.27
N ALA A 393 -1.96 -15.51 -7.23
CA ALA A 393 -0.76 -16.23 -7.67
C ALA A 393 -0.53 -16.08 -9.18
N ALA A 394 -1.59 -16.06 -9.99
CA ALA A 394 -1.49 -15.90 -11.44
C ALA A 394 -1.20 -14.46 -11.87
N THR A 395 -1.75 -13.45 -11.15
CA THR A 395 -1.75 -12.06 -11.62
C THR A 395 -0.65 -11.21 -11.00
N TYR A 396 -0.26 -11.48 -9.74
CA TYR A 396 0.60 -10.59 -8.96
C TYR A 396 1.95 -11.18 -8.51
N PRO A 397 2.56 -12.16 -9.23
CA PRO A 397 3.88 -12.67 -8.85
C PRO A 397 4.97 -11.62 -9.12
N MET A 398 6.05 -11.67 -8.33
CA MET A 398 7.18 -10.73 -8.45
C MET A 398 7.87 -10.83 -9.81
N ASP A 399 8.00 -12.05 -10.38
CA ASP A 399 8.63 -12.26 -11.69
C ASP A 399 7.88 -11.55 -12.83
N ARG A 400 6.53 -11.48 -12.75
CA ARG A 400 5.72 -10.69 -13.67
C ARG A 400 6.09 -9.21 -13.58
N LEU A 401 6.21 -8.64 -12.38
CA LEU A 401 6.56 -7.24 -12.20
C LEU A 401 7.97 -6.94 -12.71
N VAL A 402 8.93 -7.85 -12.50
CA VAL A 402 10.28 -7.75 -13.10
C VAL A 402 10.18 -7.70 -14.63
N ALA A 403 9.37 -8.57 -15.23
CA ALA A 403 9.15 -8.58 -16.68
C ALA A 403 8.48 -7.29 -17.18
N ASP A 404 7.52 -6.75 -16.44
CA ASP A 404 6.85 -5.49 -16.77
C ASP A 404 7.84 -4.32 -16.82
N TYR A 405 8.72 -4.18 -15.83
CA TYR A 405 9.75 -3.12 -15.84
C TYR A 405 10.75 -3.28 -16.98
N ARG A 406 11.13 -4.52 -17.32
CA ARG A 406 11.96 -4.77 -18.52
C ARG A 406 11.25 -4.34 -19.80
N ALA A 407 9.95 -4.67 -19.92
CA ALA A 407 9.16 -4.30 -21.08
C ALA A 407 8.96 -2.77 -21.17
N VAL A 408 8.78 -2.08 -20.04
CA VAL A 408 8.70 -0.61 -19.98
C VAL A 408 10.02 0.00 -20.45
N ALA A 409 11.15 -0.43 -19.90
CA ALA A 409 12.47 0.07 -20.28
C ALA A 409 12.77 -0.15 -21.77
N ALA A 410 12.39 -1.32 -22.34
CA ALA A 410 12.62 -1.66 -23.75
C ALA A 410 11.74 -0.84 -24.73
N ARG A 411 10.61 -0.29 -24.28
CA ARG A 411 9.73 0.55 -25.12
C ARG A 411 10.23 1.97 -25.32
N ILE A 412 11.18 2.42 -24.51
CA ILE A 412 11.74 3.77 -24.59
C ILE A 412 12.89 3.73 -25.61
N PRO A 413 12.82 4.45 -26.74
CA PRO A 413 13.85 4.43 -27.76
C PRO A 413 15.20 4.88 -27.21
N GLU A 414 16.29 4.25 -27.69
CA GLU A 414 17.65 4.73 -27.45
C GLU A 414 17.89 6.00 -28.27
N GLY A 415 18.29 7.08 -27.60
CA GLY A 415 18.79 8.27 -28.29
C GLY A 415 17.73 9.15 -28.93
N ALA A 416 16.52 9.24 -28.42
CA ALA A 416 15.64 10.35 -28.76
C ALA A 416 16.29 11.64 -28.23
N ALA A 417 17.12 12.27 -29.07
CA ALA A 417 17.61 13.64 -28.84
C ALA A 417 16.38 14.53 -28.70
N ARG A 418 16.17 15.10 -27.51
CA ARG A 418 15.12 16.08 -27.20
C ARG A 418 15.63 17.48 -27.33
#